data_723c1eaa4155fa807e0be43c21c50fc9
#
_entry.id   723c1eaa4155fa807e0be43c21c50fc9
#
_cell.length_a   1.000
_cell.length_b   1.000
_cell.length_c   1.000
_cell.angle_alpha   90.00
_cell.angle_beta   90.00
_cell.angle_gamma   90.00
#
_symmetry.space_group_name_H-M   'P 1'
#
loop_
_entity.id
_entity.type
_entity.pdbx_description
1 polymer ?
#
loop_
_entity_poly.entity_id
_entity_poly.type
_entity_poly.pdbx_seq_one_letter_code
_entity_poly.pdbx_strand_id
1 'polypeptide(L)'
;QIEDNQKNVPFLISYTLPEEFISIVEELVNPFIVANSLYSEENTELARQQAVENVVPISRTYVENQTIVLKGQIVSEEQYEALELFGLIKPANKLQDFIAASSIVLALVGFIVLYFSKRQLSPMGDLKSLTVIAIGFLVFLYGARLLIPNRAIIPYFYPISAYALILATLFNLEIGIIFSLALSVLASYGLTSSLDLTLFYMFSSLIGALAIGKGRRITNFFGAAIAIALAGSAIIVAFKINDPLSDAIGLITLISVTFLNGFASASLALLFQYILSQVLGLVTPLLLQEISRPEHPLQKFLLQNAPGTYQHSLQVSTIAEQAAEAIGADALLTRVGTLFHDVGKSLNSAFFIENQVPGKLNTHEDLDSVIAAQIIIRHVQDGINLANKYRLPPRIKDFIKEHHGTQITRYQYSRALEKANHDHSKVDIELFRYPGPKPRSKETALVMLADGCEARARAEIPKTSDDLVNLVKSIFDYCQKEGQLDKTNMTLKDLRLAQESFVKTLSNTYHPRIQYPEEKPEQKSKS
;
A
#
# COMPACT_ATOMS: atom_id res chain seq x y z
N GLN A 1 -52.67 4.74 -73.21
CA GLN A 1 -53.18 6.03 -73.75
C GLN A 1 -53.46 5.92 -75.27
N ILE A 2 -52.52 5.46 -76.14
CA ILE A 2 -52.75 5.29 -77.60
C ILE A 2 -53.88 4.26 -77.84
N GLU A 3 -53.78 3.07 -77.24
CA GLU A 3 -54.80 2.03 -77.34
C GLU A 3 -56.17 2.45 -76.80
N ASP A 4 -56.20 3.29 -75.73
CA ASP A 4 -57.44 3.80 -75.17
C ASP A 4 -58.09 4.84 -76.10
N ASN A 5 -57.26 5.70 -76.71
CA ASN A 5 -57.72 6.71 -77.67
C ASN A 5 -58.22 6.01 -78.96
N GLN A 6 -57.52 4.98 -79.42
CA GLN A 6 -57.96 4.19 -80.55
C GLN A 6 -59.29 3.48 -80.29
N LYS A 7 -59.56 2.95 -79.12
CA LYS A 7 -60.84 2.35 -78.71
C LYS A 7 -61.97 3.38 -78.62
N ASN A 8 -61.64 4.64 -78.37
CA ASN A 8 -62.63 5.72 -78.25
C ASN A 8 -62.98 6.40 -79.59
N VAL A 9 -62.31 6.07 -80.70
CA VAL A 9 -62.61 6.64 -82.06
C VAL A 9 -64.07 6.43 -82.49
N PRO A 10 -64.74 5.26 -82.31
CA PRO A 10 -66.11 5.10 -82.65
C PRO A 10 -67.05 6.12 -81.96
N PHE A 11 -66.76 6.47 -80.75
CA PHE A 11 -67.55 7.49 -79.95
C PHE A 11 -67.35 8.95 -80.37
N LEU A 12 -66.30 9.20 -81.16
CA LEU A 12 -65.98 10.54 -81.64
C LEU A 12 -66.49 10.83 -83.06
N ILE A 13 -67.06 9.76 -83.75
CA ILE A 13 -67.62 9.91 -85.07
C ILE A 13 -69.01 10.58 -85.00
N SER A 14 -69.22 11.51 -85.86
CA SER A 14 -70.49 12.29 -85.92
C SER A 14 -71.71 11.35 -86.17
N TYR A 15 -72.83 11.51 -85.45
CA TYR A 15 -74.08 10.78 -85.56
C TYR A 15 -74.78 10.97 -86.91
N THR A 16 -74.32 11.93 -87.76
CA THR A 16 -74.84 12.17 -89.09
C THR A 16 -74.28 11.18 -90.15
N LEU A 17 -73.29 10.35 -89.78
CA LEU A 17 -72.74 9.35 -90.69
C LEU A 17 -73.55 8.05 -90.59
N PRO A 18 -73.91 7.42 -91.73
CA PRO A 18 -74.55 6.14 -91.69
C PRO A 18 -73.70 5.08 -91.03
N GLU A 19 -74.30 4.18 -90.24
CA GLU A 19 -73.61 3.13 -89.47
C GLU A 19 -72.61 2.26 -90.27
N GLU A 20 -72.90 2.05 -91.54
CA GLU A 20 -72.09 1.29 -92.51
C GLU A 20 -70.68 1.90 -92.72
N PHE A 21 -70.53 3.21 -92.47
CA PHE A 21 -69.26 3.91 -92.65
C PHE A 21 -68.43 4.04 -91.35
N ILE A 22 -69.01 3.71 -90.22
CA ILE A 22 -68.31 3.83 -88.92
C ILE A 22 -67.03 2.97 -88.88
N SER A 23 -67.11 1.73 -89.29
CA SER A 23 -66.00 0.80 -89.35
C SER A 23 -64.89 1.26 -90.32
N ILE A 24 -65.31 1.83 -91.46
CA ILE A 24 -64.36 2.32 -92.46
C ILE A 24 -63.59 3.56 -91.92
N VAL A 25 -64.26 4.45 -91.21
CA VAL A 25 -63.62 5.63 -90.58
C VAL A 25 -62.75 5.21 -89.48
N GLU A 26 -63.13 4.21 -88.66
CA GLU A 26 -62.29 3.68 -87.61
C GLU A 26 -61.01 3.05 -88.17
N GLU A 27 -61.09 2.26 -89.20
CA GLU A 27 -59.94 1.64 -89.86
C GLU A 27 -59.03 2.67 -90.54
N LEU A 28 -59.59 3.76 -91.05
CA LEU A 28 -58.84 4.87 -91.67
C LEU A 28 -58.15 5.77 -90.66
N VAL A 29 -58.77 6.00 -89.48
CA VAL A 29 -58.26 7.02 -88.45
C VAL A 29 -57.28 6.36 -87.48
N ASN A 30 -57.53 5.12 -87.07
CA ASN A 30 -56.73 4.41 -86.11
C ASN A 30 -55.21 4.41 -86.40
N PRO A 31 -54.71 4.22 -87.63
CA PRO A 31 -53.30 4.28 -87.99
C PRO A 31 -52.62 5.65 -87.73
N PHE A 32 -53.44 6.70 -87.73
CA PHE A 32 -52.96 8.07 -87.52
C PHE A 32 -52.97 8.55 -86.07
N ILE A 33 -53.53 7.72 -85.17
CA ILE A 33 -53.48 7.99 -83.75
C ILE A 33 -52.12 7.46 -83.29
N VAL A 34 -51.16 8.35 -83.29
CA VAL A 34 -49.77 8.11 -82.87
C VAL A 34 -49.42 9.01 -81.66
N ALA A 35 -48.43 8.66 -80.95
CA ALA A 35 -47.93 9.53 -79.85
C ALA A 35 -47.52 10.86 -80.42
N ASN A 36 -48.17 11.93 -79.94
CA ASN A 36 -47.89 13.28 -80.33
C ASN A 36 -46.77 13.99 -79.52
N SER A 37 -46.27 13.22 -78.56
CA SER A 37 -45.10 13.63 -77.76
C SER A 37 -43.97 12.59 -77.94
N LEU A 38 -42.90 13.00 -78.55
CA LEU A 38 -41.68 12.17 -78.61
C LEU A 38 -40.88 12.35 -77.35
N TYR A 39 -40.29 11.21 -76.88
CA TYR A 39 -39.36 11.25 -75.77
C TYR A 39 -38.12 12.10 -76.21
N SER A 40 -37.89 13.18 -75.48
CA SER A 40 -36.67 13.99 -75.60
C SER A 40 -35.85 13.80 -74.35
N GLU A 41 -34.69 13.15 -74.47
CA GLU A 41 -33.76 12.94 -73.37
C GLU A 41 -33.38 14.25 -72.66
N GLU A 42 -33.06 15.27 -73.49
CA GLU A 42 -32.69 16.59 -73.01
C GLU A 42 -33.79 17.30 -72.21
N ASN A 43 -35.03 17.27 -72.70
CA ASN A 43 -36.14 17.89 -72.00
C ASN A 43 -36.57 17.10 -70.77
N THR A 44 -36.40 15.76 -70.79
CA THR A 44 -36.68 14.92 -69.64
C THR A 44 -35.67 15.15 -68.50
N GLU A 45 -34.40 15.29 -68.89
CA GLU A 45 -33.34 15.58 -67.92
C GLU A 45 -33.43 17.01 -67.35
N LEU A 46 -33.76 17.99 -68.21
CA LEU A 46 -34.08 19.33 -67.73
C LEU A 46 -35.31 19.37 -66.78
N ALA A 47 -36.35 18.62 -67.07
CA ALA A 47 -37.51 18.53 -66.19
C ALA A 47 -37.17 17.82 -64.87
N ARG A 48 -36.32 16.82 -64.90
CA ARG A 48 -35.77 16.17 -63.67
C ARG A 48 -34.97 17.14 -62.85
N GLN A 49 -34.05 17.87 -63.47
CA GLN A 49 -33.22 18.86 -62.74
C GLN A 49 -34.11 19.96 -62.13
N GLN A 50 -35.07 20.48 -62.89
CA GLN A 50 -36.05 21.46 -62.36
C GLN A 50 -36.90 20.88 -61.23
N ALA A 51 -37.29 19.60 -61.32
CA ALA A 51 -38.03 18.97 -60.25
C ALA A 51 -37.18 18.81 -58.97
N VAL A 52 -35.88 18.46 -59.11
CA VAL A 52 -34.94 18.39 -57.99
C VAL A 52 -34.70 19.77 -57.36
N GLU A 53 -34.49 20.82 -58.19
CA GLU A 53 -34.32 22.21 -57.72
C GLU A 53 -35.57 22.75 -57.02
N ASN A 54 -36.75 22.35 -57.44
CA ASN A 54 -38.03 22.78 -56.86
C ASN A 54 -38.44 21.97 -55.61
N VAL A 55 -37.67 20.95 -55.22
CA VAL A 55 -37.91 20.22 -53.95
C VAL A 55 -37.59 21.17 -52.79
N VAL A 56 -38.58 21.66 -52.10
CA VAL A 56 -38.41 22.42 -50.86
C VAL A 56 -37.87 21.44 -49.81
N PRO A 57 -36.63 21.68 -49.33
CA PRO A 57 -36.08 20.83 -48.25
C PRO A 57 -36.98 20.90 -47.02
N ILE A 58 -37.28 19.74 -46.42
CA ILE A 58 -38.01 19.70 -45.16
C ILE A 58 -37.06 20.19 -44.08
N SER A 59 -37.28 21.46 -43.66
CA SER A 59 -36.51 22.04 -42.56
C SER A 59 -37.22 21.79 -41.23
N ARG A 60 -36.46 21.31 -40.26
CA ARG A 60 -36.90 21.20 -38.86
C ARG A 60 -36.19 22.27 -38.05
N THR A 61 -36.95 23.14 -37.43
CA THR A 61 -36.43 24.23 -36.60
C THR A 61 -36.42 23.80 -35.13
N TYR A 62 -35.29 24.03 -34.46
CA TYR A 62 -35.17 23.83 -33.01
C TYR A 62 -35.06 25.20 -32.36
N VAL A 63 -35.83 25.42 -31.27
CA VAL A 63 -35.75 26.64 -30.48
C VAL A 63 -34.64 26.49 -29.40
N GLU A 64 -34.12 27.61 -28.98
CA GLU A 64 -33.13 27.64 -27.89
C GLU A 64 -33.66 26.91 -26.64
N ASN A 65 -32.86 26.04 -26.04
CA ASN A 65 -33.20 25.14 -24.92
C ASN A 65 -34.24 24.02 -25.22
N GLN A 66 -34.57 23.78 -26.49
CA GLN A 66 -35.39 22.63 -26.85
C GLN A 66 -34.63 21.32 -26.70
N THR A 67 -35.23 20.34 -26.03
CA THR A 67 -34.66 19.00 -25.90
C THR A 67 -34.72 18.26 -27.25
N ILE A 68 -33.58 17.87 -27.81
CA ILE A 68 -33.48 17.08 -29.05
C ILE A 68 -33.66 15.58 -28.76
N VAL A 69 -33.03 15.06 -27.66
CA VAL A 69 -33.09 13.67 -27.24
C VAL A 69 -33.14 13.59 -25.72
N LEU A 70 -33.95 12.69 -25.18
CA LEU A 70 -34.01 12.38 -23.75
C LEU A 70 -33.02 11.30 -23.37
N LYS A 71 -32.49 11.35 -22.16
CA LYS A 71 -31.60 10.30 -21.62
C LYS A 71 -32.30 8.95 -21.61
N GLY A 72 -31.69 7.95 -22.26
CA GLY A 72 -32.23 6.58 -22.38
C GLY A 72 -33.07 6.35 -23.62
N GLN A 73 -33.30 7.37 -24.46
CA GLN A 73 -33.98 7.23 -25.75
C GLN A 73 -33.00 6.80 -26.84
N ILE A 74 -33.47 5.94 -27.76
CA ILE A 74 -32.70 5.58 -28.96
C ILE A 74 -32.66 6.78 -29.87
N VAL A 75 -31.48 7.22 -30.26
CA VAL A 75 -31.28 8.37 -31.16
C VAL A 75 -31.63 7.96 -32.58
N SER A 76 -32.60 8.69 -33.21
CA SER A 76 -32.89 8.49 -34.62
C SER A 76 -31.83 9.17 -35.50
N GLU A 77 -31.78 8.80 -36.78
CA GLU A 77 -30.84 9.34 -37.76
C GLU A 77 -30.96 10.84 -37.87
N GLU A 78 -32.20 11.36 -37.90
CA GLU A 78 -32.52 12.78 -37.91
C GLU A 78 -32.06 13.53 -36.65
N GLN A 79 -32.22 12.91 -35.49
CA GLN A 79 -31.74 13.46 -34.23
C GLN A 79 -30.22 13.47 -34.16
N TYR A 80 -29.58 12.45 -34.72
CA TYR A 80 -28.11 12.38 -34.79
C TYR A 80 -27.57 13.50 -35.68
N GLU A 81 -28.17 13.71 -36.88
CA GLU A 81 -27.80 14.80 -37.78
C GLU A 81 -27.99 16.17 -37.12
N ALA A 82 -29.11 16.40 -36.44
CA ALA A 82 -29.35 17.63 -35.69
C ALA A 82 -28.30 17.88 -34.60
N LEU A 83 -27.93 16.84 -33.84
CA LEU A 83 -26.90 16.93 -32.79
C LEU A 83 -25.52 17.22 -33.39
N GLU A 84 -25.20 16.67 -34.58
CA GLU A 84 -23.96 16.94 -35.29
C GLU A 84 -23.88 18.35 -35.83
N LEU A 85 -24.95 18.84 -36.48
CA LEU A 85 -25.07 20.20 -37.02
C LEU A 85 -24.96 21.28 -35.94
N PHE A 86 -25.53 21.03 -34.75
CA PHE A 86 -25.38 21.92 -33.60
C PHE A 86 -24.04 21.76 -32.85
N GLY A 87 -23.14 20.88 -33.32
CA GLY A 87 -21.85 20.63 -32.69
C GLY A 87 -21.94 20.00 -31.31
N LEU A 88 -23.09 19.37 -30.99
CA LEU A 88 -23.34 18.70 -29.71
C LEU A 88 -22.74 17.29 -29.68
N ILE A 89 -22.46 16.72 -30.86
CA ILE A 89 -21.68 15.47 -31.02
C ILE A 89 -20.34 15.86 -31.62
N LYS A 90 -19.26 15.63 -30.87
CA LYS A 90 -17.90 15.72 -31.43
C LYS A 90 -17.56 14.39 -32.09
N PRO A 91 -17.20 14.36 -33.37
CA PRO A 91 -16.67 13.14 -33.98
C PRO A 91 -15.47 12.63 -33.18
N ALA A 92 -15.45 11.33 -32.86
CA ALA A 92 -14.39 10.72 -32.09
C ALA A 92 -13.05 10.87 -32.80
N ASN A 93 -12.21 11.79 -32.35
CA ASN A 93 -10.87 11.98 -32.86
C ASN A 93 -9.87 11.27 -31.94
N LYS A 94 -9.53 10.01 -32.29
CA LYS A 94 -8.61 9.16 -31.53
C LYS A 94 -7.28 9.84 -31.22
N LEU A 95 -6.76 10.69 -32.09
CA LEU A 95 -5.51 11.41 -31.87
C LEU A 95 -5.66 12.50 -30.80
N GLN A 96 -6.76 13.26 -30.83
CA GLN A 96 -7.03 14.28 -29.81
C GLN A 96 -7.26 13.63 -28.44
N ASP A 97 -8.00 12.52 -28.38
CA ASP A 97 -8.23 11.78 -27.15
C ASP A 97 -6.93 11.23 -26.58
N PHE A 98 -6.04 10.69 -27.46
CA PHE A 98 -4.72 10.22 -27.07
C PHE A 98 -3.83 11.35 -26.53
N ILE A 99 -3.81 12.52 -27.20
CA ILE A 99 -3.03 13.68 -26.74
C ILE A 99 -3.55 14.17 -25.39
N ALA A 100 -4.89 14.26 -25.21
CA ALA A 100 -5.49 14.68 -23.97
C ALA A 100 -5.18 13.73 -22.81
N ALA A 101 -5.33 12.43 -23.01
CA ALA A 101 -4.98 11.41 -22.02
C ALA A 101 -3.48 11.43 -21.68
N SER A 102 -2.61 11.54 -22.70
CA SER A 102 -1.17 11.62 -22.51
C SER A 102 -0.75 12.85 -21.72
N SER A 103 -1.40 13.98 -21.94
CA SER A 103 -1.14 15.24 -21.21
C SER A 103 -1.41 15.08 -19.70
N ILE A 104 -2.51 14.43 -19.33
CA ILE A 104 -2.81 14.15 -17.92
C ILE A 104 -1.80 13.19 -17.32
N VAL A 105 -1.44 12.11 -18.02
CA VAL A 105 -0.43 11.17 -17.56
C VAL A 105 0.92 11.86 -17.35
N LEU A 106 1.35 12.69 -18.30
CA LEU A 106 2.60 13.45 -18.18
C LEU A 106 2.59 14.44 -17.01
N ALA A 107 1.46 15.12 -16.77
CA ALA A 107 1.30 16.01 -15.63
C ALA A 107 1.41 15.25 -14.30
N LEU A 108 0.75 14.09 -14.17
CA LEU A 108 0.81 13.25 -12.97
C LEU A 108 2.20 12.66 -12.75
N VAL A 109 2.86 12.17 -13.80
CA VAL A 109 4.24 11.67 -13.73
C VAL A 109 5.19 12.80 -13.32
N GLY A 110 5.07 13.98 -13.94
CA GLY A 110 5.84 15.16 -13.57
C GLY A 110 5.67 15.54 -12.10
N PHE A 111 4.43 15.56 -11.61
CA PHE A 111 4.13 15.80 -10.20
C PHE A 111 4.80 14.76 -9.28
N ILE A 112 4.65 13.46 -9.58
CA ILE A 112 5.24 12.38 -8.78
C ILE A 112 6.78 12.49 -8.77
N VAL A 113 7.41 12.70 -9.95
CA VAL A 113 8.86 12.84 -10.06
C VAL A 113 9.36 14.06 -9.29
N LEU A 114 8.73 15.23 -9.44
CA LEU A 114 9.11 16.46 -8.72
C LEU A 114 8.93 16.30 -7.20
N TYR A 115 7.87 15.63 -6.77
CA TYR A 115 7.63 15.40 -5.35
C TYR A 115 8.72 14.53 -4.73
N PHE A 116 9.01 13.39 -5.35
CA PHE A 116 9.98 12.42 -4.82
C PHE A 116 11.43 12.81 -5.06
N SER A 117 11.75 13.63 -6.07
CA SER A 117 13.12 14.11 -6.31
C SER A 117 13.70 14.92 -5.14
N LYS A 118 12.84 15.56 -4.35
CA LYS A 118 13.23 16.36 -3.17
C LYS A 118 13.19 15.57 -1.85
N ARG A 119 12.74 14.32 -1.87
CA ARG A 119 12.57 13.48 -0.68
C ARG A 119 13.25 12.14 -0.86
N GLN A 120 14.22 11.83 0.00
CA GLN A 120 14.87 10.52 0.04
C GLN A 120 13.98 9.53 0.82
N LEU A 121 12.98 8.95 0.15
CA LEU A 121 12.15 7.91 0.75
C LEU A 121 12.76 6.53 0.46
N SER A 122 12.99 5.76 1.51
CA SER A 122 13.62 4.43 1.48
C SER A 122 13.05 3.49 0.38
N PRO A 123 11.74 3.41 0.14
CA PRO A 123 11.18 2.51 -0.89
C PRO A 123 11.54 2.89 -2.33
N MET A 124 11.91 4.16 -2.60
CA MET A 124 12.25 4.62 -3.95
C MET A 124 13.64 4.15 -4.43
N GLY A 125 14.49 3.68 -3.51
CA GLY A 125 15.79 3.08 -3.83
C GLY A 125 15.76 1.58 -4.07
N ASP A 126 14.63 0.90 -3.81
CA ASP A 126 14.48 -0.54 -3.96
C ASP A 126 13.62 -0.90 -5.17
N LEU A 127 14.22 -1.57 -6.16
CA LEU A 127 13.55 -1.96 -7.39
C LEU A 127 12.34 -2.89 -7.14
N LYS A 128 12.40 -3.77 -6.11
CA LYS A 128 11.29 -4.67 -5.79
C LYS A 128 10.07 -3.89 -5.29
N SER A 129 10.29 -2.93 -4.42
CA SER A 129 9.24 -2.04 -3.89
C SER A 129 8.60 -1.21 -5.00
N LEU A 130 9.41 -0.63 -5.89
CA LEU A 130 8.91 0.11 -7.07
C LEU A 130 8.09 -0.79 -8.00
N THR A 131 8.55 -2.02 -8.25
CA THR A 131 7.82 -2.98 -9.08
C THR A 131 6.46 -3.32 -8.51
N VAL A 132 6.36 -3.54 -7.19
CA VAL A 132 5.07 -3.83 -6.52
C VAL A 132 4.13 -2.62 -6.59
N ILE A 133 4.64 -1.40 -6.38
CA ILE A 133 3.86 -0.16 -6.52
C ILE A 133 3.32 -0.05 -7.95
N ALA A 134 4.16 -0.24 -8.96
CA ALA A 134 3.78 -0.12 -10.37
C ALA A 134 2.78 -1.21 -10.81
N ILE A 135 3.02 -2.47 -10.46
CA ILE A 135 2.11 -3.57 -10.78
C ILE A 135 0.76 -3.35 -10.10
N GLY A 136 0.75 -3.01 -8.81
CA GLY A 136 -0.47 -2.70 -8.08
C GLY A 136 -1.25 -1.55 -8.74
N PHE A 137 -0.57 -0.46 -9.11
CA PHE A 137 -1.17 0.66 -9.84
C PHE A 137 -1.85 0.21 -11.14
N LEU A 138 -1.14 -0.57 -11.95
CA LEU A 138 -1.66 -1.07 -13.23
C LEU A 138 -2.84 -2.02 -13.03
N VAL A 139 -2.78 -2.93 -12.05
CA VAL A 139 -3.89 -3.86 -11.75
C VAL A 139 -5.15 -3.10 -11.37
N PHE A 140 -5.05 -2.13 -10.46
CA PHE A 140 -6.20 -1.33 -10.05
C PHE A 140 -6.70 -0.42 -11.18
N LEU A 141 -5.79 0.17 -11.99
CA LEU A 141 -6.19 1.00 -13.12
C LEU A 141 -6.89 0.18 -14.21
N TYR A 142 -6.29 -0.94 -14.63
CA TYR A 142 -6.90 -1.82 -15.64
C TYR A 142 -8.24 -2.39 -15.17
N GLY A 143 -8.30 -2.85 -13.91
CA GLY A 143 -9.56 -3.31 -13.32
C GLY A 143 -10.63 -2.23 -13.33
N ALA A 144 -10.29 -0.98 -12.99
CA ALA A 144 -11.21 0.14 -13.07
C ALA A 144 -11.70 0.36 -14.52
N ARG A 145 -10.79 0.37 -15.49
CA ARG A 145 -11.12 0.58 -16.91
C ARG A 145 -11.99 -0.52 -17.52
N LEU A 146 -11.88 -1.75 -17.02
CA LEU A 146 -12.71 -2.88 -17.49
C LEU A 146 -14.08 -2.95 -16.80
N LEU A 147 -14.13 -2.64 -15.51
CA LEU A 147 -15.32 -2.91 -14.69
C LEU A 147 -16.26 -1.70 -14.56
N ILE A 148 -15.73 -0.47 -14.61
CA ILE A 148 -16.50 0.74 -14.31
C ILE A 148 -17.37 1.23 -15.49
N PRO A 149 -16.90 1.28 -16.77
CA PRO A 149 -17.64 1.93 -17.85
C PRO A 149 -19.05 1.36 -18.03
N ASN A 150 -20.00 2.25 -18.31
CA ASN A 150 -21.41 1.94 -18.59
C ASN A 150 -22.15 1.20 -17.46
N ARG A 151 -21.72 1.34 -16.22
CA ARG A 151 -22.35 0.73 -15.04
C ARG A 151 -22.65 1.80 -13.98
N ALA A 152 -23.85 1.73 -13.40
CA ALA A 152 -24.31 2.73 -12.43
C ALA A 152 -23.79 2.46 -11.00
N ILE A 153 -23.69 1.20 -10.58
CA ILE A 153 -23.39 0.78 -9.20
C ILE A 153 -21.91 0.41 -9.02
N ILE A 154 -21.34 -0.30 -9.99
CA ILE A 154 -19.96 -0.83 -9.93
C ILE A 154 -18.90 0.26 -9.66
N PRO A 155 -19.00 1.49 -10.21
CA PRO A 155 -18.05 2.56 -9.90
C PRO A 155 -17.92 2.81 -8.39
N TYR A 156 -19.03 2.82 -7.66
CA TYR A 156 -19.05 3.08 -6.23
C TYR A 156 -18.67 1.85 -5.37
N PHE A 157 -18.73 0.66 -5.95
CA PHE A 157 -18.25 -0.57 -5.31
C PHE A 157 -16.76 -0.82 -5.53
N TYR A 158 -16.18 -0.33 -6.63
CA TYR A 158 -14.80 -0.65 -7.01
C TYR A 158 -13.78 -0.12 -5.99
N PRO A 159 -12.95 -1.00 -5.36
CA PRO A 159 -12.21 -0.67 -4.14
C PRO A 159 -10.86 0.02 -4.43
N ILE A 160 -10.85 1.17 -5.09
CA ILE A 160 -9.62 1.97 -5.35
C ILE A 160 -8.91 2.31 -4.04
N SER A 161 -9.67 2.59 -2.98
CA SER A 161 -9.10 2.91 -1.66
C SER A 161 -8.25 1.78 -1.08
N ALA A 162 -8.47 0.52 -1.49
CA ALA A 162 -7.61 -0.60 -1.09
C ALA A 162 -6.14 -0.35 -1.47
N TYR A 163 -5.88 0.21 -2.65
CA TYR A 163 -4.54 0.51 -3.09
C TYR A 163 -3.85 1.55 -2.19
N ALA A 164 -4.58 2.61 -1.81
CA ALA A 164 -4.08 3.61 -0.86
C ALA A 164 -3.71 2.98 0.49
N LEU A 165 -4.59 2.11 1.04
CA LEU A 165 -4.37 1.43 2.31
C LEU A 165 -3.18 0.46 2.25
N ILE A 166 -3.04 -0.30 1.15
CA ILE A 166 -1.91 -1.22 0.93
C ILE A 166 -0.60 -0.45 0.97
N LEU A 167 -0.48 0.62 0.20
CA LEU A 167 0.75 1.40 0.14
C LEU A 167 1.05 2.13 1.45
N ALA A 168 0.02 2.67 2.13
CA ALA A 168 0.18 3.35 3.41
C ALA A 168 0.70 2.40 4.50
N THR A 169 0.26 1.15 4.50
CA THR A 169 0.65 0.16 5.52
C THR A 169 1.96 -0.57 5.21
N LEU A 170 2.29 -0.78 3.93
CA LEU A 170 3.54 -1.43 3.52
C LEU A 170 4.74 -0.48 3.54
N PHE A 171 4.53 0.77 3.14
CA PHE A 171 5.60 1.75 2.98
C PHE A 171 5.39 2.93 3.93
N ASN A 172 4.59 3.90 3.52
CA ASN A 172 4.22 5.04 4.36
C ASN A 172 2.95 5.73 3.83
N LEU A 173 2.37 6.60 4.67
CA LEU A 173 1.16 7.35 4.36
C LEU A 173 1.32 8.24 3.11
N GLU A 174 2.47 8.90 2.93
CA GLU A 174 2.71 9.81 1.80
C GLU A 174 2.64 9.07 0.45
N ILE A 175 3.28 7.91 0.35
CA ILE A 175 3.25 7.07 -0.86
C ILE A 175 1.81 6.61 -1.14
N GLY A 176 1.10 6.16 -0.12
CA GLY A 176 -0.31 5.76 -0.25
C GLY A 176 -1.19 6.87 -0.80
N ILE A 177 -1.08 8.08 -0.25
CA ILE A 177 -1.85 9.23 -0.70
C ILE A 177 -1.52 9.62 -2.14
N ILE A 178 -0.23 9.81 -2.46
CA ILE A 178 0.18 10.35 -3.77
C ILE A 178 -0.19 9.41 -4.92
N PHE A 179 0.09 8.14 -4.78
CA PHE A 179 -0.23 7.19 -5.84
C PHE A 179 -1.74 6.92 -5.95
N SER A 180 -2.50 6.98 -4.84
CA SER A 180 -3.95 6.85 -4.91
C SER A 180 -4.63 8.07 -5.53
N LEU A 181 -4.11 9.29 -5.33
CA LEU A 181 -4.58 10.48 -6.02
C LEU A 181 -4.41 10.35 -7.54
N ALA A 182 -3.22 9.94 -7.99
CA ALA A 182 -2.96 9.71 -9.40
C ALA A 182 -3.89 8.63 -9.98
N LEU A 183 -4.08 7.52 -9.24
CA LEU A 183 -4.97 6.45 -9.63
C LEU A 183 -6.43 6.91 -9.71
N SER A 184 -6.90 7.71 -8.75
CA SER A 184 -8.28 8.26 -8.72
C SER A 184 -8.57 9.10 -9.96
N VAL A 185 -7.64 9.98 -10.33
CA VAL A 185 -7.76 10.81 -11.54
C VAL A 185 -7.79 9.94 -12.80
N LEU A 186 -6.86 9.01 -12.95
CA LEU A 186 -6.77 8.18 -14.15
C LEU A 186 -7.91 7.16 -14.25
N ALA A 187 -8.41 6.63 -13.14
CA ALA A 187 -9.52 5.66 -13.14
C ALA A 187 -10.84 6.30 -13.60
N SER A 188 -11.09 7.56 -13.25
CA SER A 188 -12.34 8.29 -13.58
C SER A 188 -12.25 9.13 -14.86
N TYR A 189 -11.04 9.40 -15.38
CA TYR A 189 -10.85 10.21 -16.58
C TYR A 189 -11.62 9.67 -17.79
N GLY A 190 -12.38 10.55 -18.48
CA GLY A 190 -13.16 10.18 -19.66
C GLY A 190 -14.44 9.38 -19.39
N LEU A 191 -14.84 9.20 -18.12
CA LEU A 191 -16.14 8.63 -17.75
C LEU A 191 -17.23 9.74 -17.70
N THR A 192 -18.50 9.37 -17.91
CA THR A 192 -19.64 10.29 -17.93
C THR A 192 -19.79 11.10 -16.63
N SER A 193 -19.44 10.49 -15.48
CA SER A 193 -19.46 11.13 -14.15
C SER A 193 -18.05 11.33 -13.62
N SER A 194 -17.12 11.84 -14.45
CA SER A 194 -15.71 11.88 -14.12
C SER A 194 -15.38 12.73 -12.89
N LEU A 195 -16.08 13.82 -12.66
CA LEU A 195 -15.82 14.72 -11.53
C LEU A 195 -16.24 14.10 -10.20
N ASP A 196 -17.49 13.63 -10.11
CA ASP A 196 -18.03 13.03 -8.88
C ASP A 196 -17.27 11.74 -8.52
N LEU A 197 -16.92 10.89 -9.51
CA LEU A 197 -16.11 9.70 -9.29
C LEU A 197 -14.67 10.03 -8.89
N THR A 198 -14.05 11.06 -9.49
CA THR A 198 -12.71 11.49 -9.09
C THR A 198 -12.69 11.91 -7.62
N LEU A 199 -13.64 12.75 -7.22
CA LEU A 199 -13.76 13.22 -5.84
C LEU A 199 -14.10 12.07 -4.88
N PHE A 200 -15.01 11.18 -5.28
CA PHE A 200 -15.35 9.98 -4.52
C PHE A 200 -14.11 9.12 -4.22
N TYR A 201 -13.35 8.75 -5.24
CA TYR A 201 -12.13 7.93 -5.07
C TYR A 201 -11.04 8.67 -4.29
N MET A 202 -10.83 9.94 -4.60
CA MET A 202 -9.81 10.77 -3.96
C MET A 202 -10.07 10.92 -2.45
N PHE A 203 -11.26 11.37 -2.06
CA PHE A 203 -11.59 11.58 -0.65
C PHE A 203 -11.70 10.28 0.12
N SER A 204 -12.31 9.25 -0.46
CA SER A 204 -12.38 7.91 0.17
C SER A 204 -10.98 7.34 0.42
N SER A 205 -10.08 7.45 -0.55
CA SER A 205 -8.69 6.97 -0.42
C SER A 205 -7.89 7.80 0.58
N LEU A 206 -8.00 9.12 0.53
CA LEU A 206 -7.28 10.04 1.43
C LEU A 206 -7.72 9.84 2.88
N ILE A 207 -9.03 9.88 3.15
CA ILE A 207 -9.57 9.74 4.50
C ILE A 207 -9.32 8.33 5.03
N GLY A 208 -9.47 7.30 4.19
CA GLY A 208 -9.13 5.93 4.55
C GLY A 208 -7.66 5.76 4.93
N ALA A 209 -6.74 6.32 4.14
CA ALA A 209 -5.30 6.28 4.42
C ALA A 209 -4.93 7.05 5.70
N LEU A 210 -5.57 8.19 5.97
CA LEU A 210 -5.40 8.92 7.23
C LEU A 210 -5.94 8.13 8.44
N ALA A 211 -7.09 7.50 8.30
CA ALA A 211 -7.74 6.73 9.37
C ALA A 211 -6.98 5.46 9.74
N ILE A 212 -6.36 4.77 8.76
CA ILE A 212 -5.59 3.56 9.04
C ILE A 212 -4.30 3.85 9.83
N GLY A 213 -3.72 5.04 9.65
CA GLY A 213 -2.47 5.45 10.29
C GLY A 213 -1.33 4.48 9.99
N LYS A 214 -0.66 3.96 11.02
CA LYS A 214 0.41 2.97 10.87
C LYS A 214 -0.08 1.52 10.68
N GLY A 215 -1.39 1.26 10.66
CA GLY A 215 -1.95 -0.08 10.49
C GLY A 215 -1.52 -1.11 11.54
N ARG A 216 -1.26 -0.67 12.78
CA ARG A 216 -0.70 -1.51 13.85
C ARG A 216 -1.67 -2.56 14.38
N ARG A 217 -2.99 -2.32 14.28
CA ARG A 217 -4.03 -3.20 14.83
C ARG A 217 -5.09 -3.48 13.76
N ILE A 218 -5.72 -4.64 13.82
CA ILE A 218 -6.85 -4.97 12.94
C ILE A 218 -7.99 -3.94 13.08
N THR A 219 -8.18 -3.38 14.27
CA THR A 219 -9.16 -2.31 14.52
C THR A 219 -8.92 -1.06 13.67
N ASN A 220 -7.66 -0.76 13.28
CA ASN A 220 -7.34 0.35 12.40
C ASN A 220 -7.93 0.14 10.99
N PHE A 221 -7.91 -1.10 10.49
CA PHE A 221 -8.52 -1.45 9.20
C PHE A 221 -10.05 -1.32 9.24
N PHE A 222 -10.66 -1.73 10.36
CA PHE A 222 -12.09 -1.52 10.57
C PHE A 222 -12.45 -0.03 10.62
N GLY A 223 -11.68 0.77 11.36
CA GLY A 223 -11.84 2.23 11.39
C GLY A 223 -11.67 2.87 10.00
N ALA A 224 -10.69 2.42 9.21
CA ALA A 224 -10.49 2.87 7.84
C ALA A 224 -11.67 2.50 6.93
N ALA A 225 -12.24 1.29 7.07
CA ALA A 225 -13.43 0.87 6.32
C ALA A 225 -14.61 1.83 6.54
N ILE A 226 -14.89 2.16 7.80
CA ILE A 226 -15.96 3.11 8.15
C ILE A 226 -15.63 4.51 7.62
N ALA A 227 -14.39 4.97 7.75
CA ALA A 227 -13.96 6.27 7.27
C ALA A 227 -14.10 6.41 5.75
N ILE A 228 -13.73 5.38 4.98
CA ILE A 228 -13.95 5.30 3.52
C ILE A 228 -15.44 5.38 3.20
N ALA A 229 -16.26 4.59 3.91
CA ALA A 229 -17.70 4.54 3.70
C ALA A 229 -18.37 5.91 3.96
N LEU A 230 -18.03 6.57 5.06
CA LEU A 230 -18.57 7.88 5.41
C LEU A 230 -18.12 8.96 4.42
N ALA A 231 -16.83 8.99 4.06
CA ALA A 231 -16.30 9.93 3.09
C ALA A 231 -16.96 9.77 1.71
N GLY A 232 -17.05 8.52 1.23
CA GLY A 232 -17.70 8.22 -0.04
C GLY A 232 -19.20 8.55 -0.02
N SER A 233 -19.90 8.23 1.06
CA SER A 233 -21.31 8.56 1.23
C SER A 233 -21.55 10.07 1.20
N ALA A 234 -20.68 10.86 1.83
CA ALA A 234 -20.79 12.33 1.81
C ALA A 234 -20.67 12.88 0.38
N ILE A 235 -19.73 12.36 -0.42
CA ILE A 235 -19.59 12.75 -1.83
C ILE A 235 -20.82 12.34 -2.65
N ILE A 236 -21.33 11.11 -2.46
CA ILE A 236 -22.55 10.66 -3.15
C ILE A 236 -23.73 11.57 -2.83
N VAL A 237 -23.94 11.87 -1.54
CA VAL A 237 -25.02 12.77 -1.13
C VAL A 237 -24.85 14.16 -1.78
N ALA A 238 -23.63 14.73 -1.75
CA ALA A 238 -23.34 16.04 -2.32
C ALA A 238 -23.69 16.14 -3.82
N PHE A 239 -23.45 15.09 -4.60
CA PHE A 239 -23.68 15.09 -6.05
C PHE A 239 -25.04 14.53 -6.47
N LYS A 240 -25.64 13.64 -5.68
CA LYS A 240 -26.85 12.90 -6.08
C LYS A 240 -28.13 13.39 -5.41
N ILE A 241 -28.07 14.14 -4.31
CA ILE A 241 -29.28 14.58 -3.60
C ILE A 241 -30.13 15.56 -4.44
N ASN A 242 -29.49 16.36 -5.28
CA ASN A 242 -30.15 17.31 -6.16
C ASN A 242 -30.26 16.82 -7.62
N ASP A 243 -29.86 15.60 -7.93
CA ASP A 243 -29.96 15.00 -9.26
C ASP A 243 -31.43 14.60 -9.51
N PRO A 244 -32.14 15.19 -10.48
CA PRO A 244 -33.56 14.89 -10.75
C PRO A 244 -33.84 13.44 -11.12
N LEU A 245 -32.78 12.70 -11.51
CA LEU A 245 -32.86 11.28 -11.88
C LEU A 245 -32.57 10.34 -10.69
N SER A 246 -32.22 10.89 -9.53
CA SER A 246 -31.94 10.12 -8.32
C SER A 246 -33.20 10.02 -7.45
N ASP A 247 -33.66 8.81 -7.18
CA ASP A 247 -34.69 8.54 -6.18
C ASP A 247 -34.05 8.18 -4.82
N ALA A 248 -34.88 8.17 -3.78
CA ALA A 248 -34.41 7.82 -2.43
C ALA A 248 -33.86 6.39 -2.34
N ILE A 249 -34.43 5.46 -3.11
CA ILE A 249 -33.97 4.04 -3.12
C ILE A 249 -32.60 3.95 -3.78
N GLY A 250 -32.39 4.64 -4.90
CA GLY A 250 -31.09 4.72 -5.58
C GLY A 250 -30.01 5.31 -4.68
N LEU A 251 -30.31 6.41 -3.96
CA LEU A 251 -29.39 7.05 -3.04
C LEU A 251 -29.00 6.10 -1.88
N ILE A 252 -29.98 5.45 -1.25
CA ILE A 252 -29.73 4.47 -0.18
C ILE A 252 -28.90 3.29 -0.71
N THR A 253 -29.19 2.83 -1.93
CA THR A 253 -28.42 1.76 -2.57
C THR A 253 -26.96 2.15 -2.76
N LEU A 254 -26.69 3.34 -3.30
CA LEU A 254 -25.32 3.82 -3.51
C LEU A 254 -24.57 3.99 -2.17
N ILE A 255 -25.22 4.52 -1.14
CA ILE A 255 -24.66 4.62 0.21
C ILE A 255 -24.30 3.22 0.75
N SER A 256 -25.23 2.26 0.64
CA SER A 256 -25.00 0.88 1.09
C SER A 256 -23.82 0.22 0.35
N VAL A 257 -23.73 0.44 -0.95
CA VAL A 257 -22.60 -0.03 -1.79
C VAL A 257 -21.28 0.60 -1.35
N THR A 258 -21.29 1.87 -0.92
CA THR A 258 -20.10 2.54 -0.41
C THR A 258 -19.60 1.93 0.91
N PHE A 259 -20.51 1.49 1.78
CA PHE A 259 -20.13 0.71 2.97
C PHE A 259 -19.47 -0.62 2.57
N LEU A 260 -20.04 -1.33 1.60
CA LEU A 260 -19.43 -2.56 1.08
C LEU A 260 -18.04 -2.29 0.47
N ASN A 261 -17.87 -1.17 -0.26
CA ASN A 261 -16.57 -0.73 -0.78
C ASN A 261 -15.55 -0.51 0.35
N GLY A 262 -15.94 0.20 1.42
CA GLY A 262 -15.06 0.44 2.57
C GLY A 262 -14.54 -0.85 3.19
N PHE A 263 -15.44 -1.80 3.46
CA PHE A 263 -15.06 -3.10 4.01
C PHE A 263 -14.26 -3.95 3.02
N ALA A 264 -14.63 -3.97 1.73
CA ALA A 264 -13.86 -4.65 0.69
C ALA A 264 -12.45 -4.08 0.57
N SER A 265 -12.32 -2.75 0.58
CA SER A 265 -11.02 -2.06 0.51
C SER A 265 -10.12 -2.41 1.69
N ALA A 266 -10.65 -2.38 2.91
CA ALA A 266 -9.90 -2.71 4.11
C ALA A 266 -9.52 -4.20 4.17
N SER A 267 -10.41 -5.10 3.76
CA SER A 267 -10.14 -6.55 3.70
C SER A 267 -9.07 -6.88 2.65
N LEU A 268 -9.15 -6.29 1.47
CA LEU A 268 -8.11 -6.43 0.44
C LEU A 268 -6.77 -5.87 0.92
N ALA A 269 -6.78 -4.71 1.58
CA ALA A 269 -5.55 -4.13 2.12
C ALA A 269 -4.91 -5.04 3.18
N LEU A 270 -5.69 -5.62 4.09
CA LEU A 270 -5.20 -6.55 5.11
C LEU A 270 -4.60 -7.81 4.47
N LEU A 271 -5.30 -8.40 3.48
CA LEU A 271 -4.84 -9.58 2.76
C LEU A 271 -3.55 -9.32 1.97
N PHE A 272 -3.54 -8.26 1.16
CA PHE A 272 -2.38 -7.96 0.33
C PHE A 272 -1.19 -7.43 1.12
N GLN A 273 -1.41 -6.70 2.23
CA GLN A 273 -0.34 -6.33 3.15
C GLN A 273 0.39 -7.59 3.66
N TYR A 274 -0.34 -8.62 4.07
CA TYR A 274 0.25 -9.87 4.54
C TYR A 274 1.06 -10.56 3.43
N ILE A 275 0.47 -10.77 2.26
CA ILE A 275 1.12 -11.45 1.13
C ILE A 275 2.35 -10.67 0.64
N LEU A 276 2.19 -9.37 0.38
CA LEU A 276 3.25 -8.56 -0.20
C LEU A 276 4.40 -8.31 0.79
N SER A 277 4.12 -8.22 2.09
CA SER A 277 5.19 -8.13 3.09
C SER A 277 6.10 -9.35 3.07
N GLN A 278 5.54 -10.55 2.89
CA GLN A 278 6.33 -11.80 2.75
C GLN A 278 7.18 -11.78 1.48
N VAL A 279 6.60 -11.37 0.34
CA VAL A 279 7.31 -11.31 -0.95
C VAL A 279 8.44 -10.29 -0.93
N LEU A 280 8.20 -9.12 -0.34
CA LEU A 280 9.17 -8.03 -0.25
C LEU A 280 10.16 -8.21 0.90
N GLY A 281 9.90 -9.12 1.83
CA GLY A 281 10.67 -9.26 3.07
C GLY A 281 10.52 -8.05 4.00
N LEU A 282 9.43 -7.28 3.86
CA LEU A 282 9.15 -6.12 4.70
C LEU A 282 8.57 -6.55 6.04
N VAL A 283 8.91 -5.78 7.07
CA VAL A 283 8.45 -6.02 8.43
C VAL A 283 7.27 -5.10 8.73
N THR A 284 6.06 -5.66 8.68
CA THR A 284 4.84 -4.92 9.04
C THR A 284 4.56 -5.01 10.54
N PRO A 285 3.85 -4.03 11.12
CA PRO A 285 3.49 -4.08 12.54
C PRO A 285 2.68 -5.34 12.93
N LEU A 286 1.82 -5.84 12.06
CA LEU A 286 1.06 -7.08 12.32
C LEU A 286 1.97 -8.31 12.36
N LEU A 287 2.93 -8.41 11.43
CA LEU A 287 3.93 -9.48 11.44
C LEU A 287 4.79 -9.44 12.71
N LEU A 288 5.22 -8.24 13.12
CA LEU A 288 5.98 -8.06 14.37
C LEU A 288 5.17 -8.54 15.59
N GLN A 289 3.88 -8.20 15.67
CA GLN A 289 3.03 -8.66 16.76
C GLN A 289 2.84 -10.18 16.75
N GLU A 290 2.76 -10.80 15.59
CA GLU A 290 2.63 -12.25 15.45
C GLU A 290 3.90 -12.97 15.95
N ILE A 291 5.08 -12.57 15.45
CA ILE A 291 6.34 -13.22 15.82
C ILE A 291 6.78 -12.93 17.26
N SER A 292 6.31 -11.84 17.87
CA SER A 292 6.64 -11.46 19.26
C SER A 292 5.89 -12.28 20.31
N ARG A 293 4.90 -13.08 19.90
CA ARG A 293 4.10 -13.88 20.84
C ARG A 293 4.96 -14.96 21.50
N PRO A 294 4.76 -15.23 22.80
CA PRO A 294 5.46 -16.33 23.49
C PRO A 294 5.22 -17.70 22.85
N GLU A 295 4.08 -17.86 22.14
CA GLU A 295 3.71 -19.08 21.44
C GLU A 295 4.49 -19.30 20.14
N HIS A 296 5.23 -18.30 19.65
CA HIS A 296 6.04 -18.44 18.44
C HIS A 296 7.07 -19.58 18.64
N PRO A 297 7.21 -20.53 17.68
CA PRO A 297 8.01 -21.73 17.87
C PRO A 297 9.46 -21.46 18.31
N LEU A 298 10.07 -20.39 17.81
CA LEU A 298 11.45 -20.03 18.18
C LEU A 298 11.53 -19.41 19.59
N GLN A 299 10.50 -18.66 20.03
CA GLN A 299 10.42 -18.15 21.40
C GLN A 299 10.24 -19.30 22.40
N LYS A 300 9.39 -20.28 22.10
CA LYS A 300 9.25 -21.51 22.90
C LYS A 300 10.57 -22.28 22.98
N PHE A 301 11.26 -22.42 21.83
CA PHE A 301 12.56 -23.09 21.78
C PHE A 301 13.59 -22.39 22.68
N LEU A 302 13.67 -21.05 22.62
CA LEU A 302 14.54 -20.25 23.50
C LEU A 302 14.19 -20.45 24.98
N LEU A 303 12.90 -20.32 25.34
CA LEU A 303 12.42 -20.46 26.71
C LEU A 303 12.74 -21.87 27.30
N GLN A 304 12.59 -22.93 26.49
CA GLN A 304 12.82 -24.30 26.93
C GLN A 304 14.31 -24.64 27.10
N ASN A 305 15.19 -24.09 26.24
CA ASN A 305 16.60 -24.47 26.23
C ASN A 305 17.50 -23.44 26.93
N ALA A 306 17.08 -22.17 27.01
CA ALA A 306 17.86 -21.10 27.63
C ALA A 306 16.93 -20.09 28.35
N PRO A 307 16.27 -20.49 29.45
CA PRO A 307 15.30 -19.66 30.16
C PRO A 307 15.91 -18.36 30.71
N GLY A 308 17.17 -18.39 31.15
CA GLY A 308 17.89 -17.20 31.59
C GLY A 308 18.10 -16.19 30.46
N THR A 309 18.50 -16.65 29.28
CA THR A 309 18.62 -15.80 28.07
C THR A 309 17.26 -15.25 27.63
N TYR A 310 16.17 -16.02 27.75
CA TYR A 310 14.83 -15.53 27.47
C TYR A 310 14.44 -14.36 28.39
N GLN A 311 14.68 -14.50 29.71
CA GLN A 311 14.41 -13.42 30.68
C GLN A 311 15.28 -12.19 30.43
N HIS A 312 16.57 -12.39 30.15
CA HIS A 312 17.48 -11.31 29.75
C HIS A 312 16.96 -10.57 28.51
N SER A 313 16.57 -11.31 27.45
CA SER A 313 16.06 -10.70 26.22
C SER A 313 14.77 -9.88 26.46
N LEU A 314 13.90 -10.31 27.39
CA LEU A 314 12.72 -9.53 27.80
C LEU A 314 13.12 -8.22 28.48
N GLN A 315 14.09 -8.24 29.39
CA GLN A 315 14.56 -7.02 30.09
C GLN A 315 15.22 -6.06 29.10
N VAL A 316 16.17 -6.54 28.29
CA VAL A 316 16.84 -5.74 27.26
C VAL A 316 15.83 -5.16 26.28
N SER A 317 14.79 -5.93 25.89
CA SER A 317 13.75 -5.46 24.98
C SER A 317 12.95 -4.29 25.54
N THR A 318 12.68 -4.31 26.86
CA THR A 318 11.97 -3.22 27.53
C THR A 318 12.82 -1.94 27.58
N ILE A 319 14.10 -2.07 27.90
CA ILE A 319 15.06 -0.93 27.93
C ILE A 319 15.19 -0.32 26.54
N ALA A 320 15.40 -1.16 25.52
CA ALA A 320 15.60 -0.71 24.14
C ALA A 320 14.33 -0.09 23.54
N GLU A 321 13.13 -0.66 23.82
CA GLU A 321 11.84 -0.13 23.38
C GLU A 321 11.59 1.28 23.90
N GLN A 322 11.77 1.50 25.21
CA GLN A 322 11.56 2.81 25.84
C GLN A 322 12.51 3.87 25.26
N ALA A 323 13.75 3.52 25.01
CA ALA A 323 14.69 4.42 24.37
C ALA A 323 14.35 4.69 22.90
N ALA A 324 13.89 3.68 22.16
CA ALA A 324 13.43 3.86 20.80
C ALA A 324 12.25 4.85 20.72
N GLU A 325 11.30 4.77 21.66
CA GLU A 325 10.22 5.76 21.78
C GLU A 325 10.75 7.16 22.05
N ALA A 326 11.70 7.29 22.99
CA ALA A 326 12.26 8.58 23.39
C ALA A 326 12.99 9.31 22.23
N ILE A 327 13.64 8.55 21.33
CA ILE A 327 14.37 9.13 20.17
C ILE A 327 13.57 9.11 18.86
N GLY A 328 12.29 8.66 18.89
CA GLY A 328 11.43 8.57 17.70
C GLY A 328 11.85 7.49 16.71
N ALA A 329 12.57 6.44 17.14
CA ALA A 329 12.86 5.24 16.37
C ALA A 329 11.67 4.26 16.38
N ASP A 330 11.76 3.15 15.64
CA ASP A 330 10.68 2.15 15.64
C ASP A 330 10.75 1.26 16.89
N ALA A 331 9.97 1.65 17.91
CA ALA A 331 9.92 0.99 19.20
C ALA A 331 9.45 -0.48 19.11
N LEU A 332 8.42 -0.76 18.28
CA LEU A 332 7.91 -2.12 18.12
C LEU A 332 8.94 -3.02 17.45
N LEU A 333 9.59 -2.54 16.38
CA LEU A 333 10.67 -3.26 15.71
C LEU A 333 11.85 -3.49 16.67
N THR A 334 12.23 -2.48 17.45
CA THR A 334 13.32 -2.57 18.44
C THR A 334 13.00 -3.63 19.48
N ARG A 335 11.81 -3.60 20.08
CA ARG A 335 11.36 -4.61 21.03
C ARG A 335 11.45 -6.02 20.46
N VAL A 336 10.79 -6.22 19.30
CA VAL A 336 10.70 -7.57 18.70
C VAL A 336 12.06 -8.06 18.23
N GLY A 337 12.88 -7.20 17.61
CA GLY A 337 14.25 -7.57 17.22
C GLY A 337 15.09 -7.99 18.43
N THR A 338 14.95 -7.28 19.55
CA THR A 338 15.64 -7.60 20.79
C THR A 338 15.23 -8.94 21.39
N LEU A 339 13.94 -9.34 21.28
CA LEU A 339 13.51 -10.67 21.77
C LEU A 339 14.24 -11.84 21.11
N PHE A 340 14.84 -11.61 19.93
CA PHE A 340 15.52 -12.66 19.17
C PHE A 340 17.05 -12.48 19.09
N HIS A 341 17.61 -11.35 19.62
CA HIS A 341 19.03 -11.02 19.41
C HIS A 341 19.99 -12.14 19.85
N ASP A 342 19.66 -12.80 20.93
CA ASP A 342 20.46 -13.82 21.61
C ASP A 342 19.94 -15.27 21.43
N VAL A 343 19.04 -15.49 20.47
CA VAL A 343 18.41 -16.81 20.29
C VAL A 343 19.39 -17.94 20.05
N GLY A 344 20.57 -17.65 19.50
CA GLY A 344 21.64 -18.65 19.26
C GLY A 344 22.22 -19.26 20.53
N LYS A 345 22.14 -18.58 21.67
CA LYS A 345 22.57 -19.08 22.96
C LYS A 345 21.79 -20.34 23.38
N SER A 346 20.60 -20.56 22.83
CA SER A 346 19.77 -21.74 23.13
C SER A 346 20.38 -23.07 22.68
N LEU A 347 21.35 -23.07 21.76
CA LEU A 347 22.02 -24.31 21.32
C LEU A 347 23.10 -24.76 22.30
N ASN A 348 23.70 -23.84 23.04
CA ASN A 348 24.77 -24.11 23.99
C ASN A 348 24.57 -23.33 25.30
N SER A 349 23.37 -23.38 25.86
CA SER A 349 22.94 -22.49 26.96
C SER A 349 23.83 -22.59 28.21
N ALA A 350 24.42 -23.75 28.52
CA ALA A 350 25.29 -23.94 29.67
C ALA A 350 26.57 -23.09 29.67
N PHE A 351 27.01 -22.59 28.50
CA PHE A 351 28.15 -21.67 28.38
C PHE A 351 27.83 -20.22 28.70
N PHE A 352 26.56 -19.86 28.87
CA PHE A 352 26.14 -18.47 29.12
C PHE A 352 25.70 -18.34 30.58
N ILE A 353 26.34 -17.38 31.29
CA ILE A 353 26.25 -17.24 32.74
C ILE A 353 24.79 -17.05 33.23
N GLU A 354 23.95 -16.43 32.44
CA GLU A 354 22.52 -16.21 32.75
C GLU A 354 21.72 -17.52 32.82
N ASN A 355 22.22 -18.62 32.25
CA ASN A 355 21.58 -19.95 32.30
C ASN A 355 22.25 -20.90 33.28
N GLN A 356 23.36 -20.48 33.94
CA GLN A 356 24.05 -21.32 34.90
C GLN A 356 23.35 -21.30 36.26
N VAL A 357 23.37 -22.46 36.96
CA VAL A 357 22.83 -22.57 38.32
C VAL A 357 23.88 -22.08 39.31
N PRO A 358 23.55 -21.16 40.23
CA PRO A 358 24.50 -20.73 41.27
C PRO A 358 25.11 -21.92 42.01
N GLY A 359 26.43 -21.94 42.17
CA GLY A 359 27.17 -22.98 42.88
C GLY A 359 27.60 -24.20 42.04
N LYS A 360 27.31 -24.27 40.75
CA LYS A 360 27.92 -25.23 39.82
C LYS A 360 29.21 -24.62 39.23
N LEU A 361 30.21 -25.49 38.98
CA LEU A 361 31.48 -25.11 38.31
C LEU A 361 31.20 -24.31 37.06
N ASN A 362 31.87 -23.17 36.93
CA ASN A 362 31.79 -22.31 35.75
C ASN A 362 32.45 -23.08 34.58
N THR A 363 31.65 -23.45 33.59
CA THR A 363 32.10 -24.20 32.41
C THR A 363 33.23 -23.49 31.64
N HIS A 364 33.50 -22.22 31.92
CA HIS A 364 34.58 -21.45 31.30
C HIS A 364 35.91 -21.53 32.04
N GLU A 365 35.93 -21.98 33.30
CA GLU A 365 37.19 -22.00 34.10
C GLU A 365 38.17 -23.04 33.61
N ASP A 366 37.69 -24.16 33.09
CA ASP A 366 38.53 -25.26 32.61
C ASP A 366 38.91 -25.16 31.12
N LEU A 367 38.33 -24.18 30.38
CA LEU A 367 38.56 -24.01 28.95
C LEU A 367 39.69 -23.01 28.65
N ASP A 368 40.38 -23.27 27.53
CA ASP A 368 41.27 -22.26 26.94
C ASP A 368 40.48 -21.01 26.58
N SER A 369 41.09 -19.82 26.85
CA SER A 369 40.41 -18.53 26.69
C SER A 369 39.99 -18.26 25.25
N VAL A 370 40.75 -18.73 24.24
CA VAL A 370 40.40 -18.57 22.82
C VAL A 370 39.22 -19.47 22.47
N ILE A 371 39.25 -20.74 22.94
CA ILE A 371 38.14 -21.67 22.70
C ILE A 371 36.84 -21.14 23.33
N ALA A 372 36.91 -20.64 24.57
CA ALA A 372 35.77 -20.06 25.25
C ALA A 372 35.21 -18.84 24.49
N ALA A 373 36.09 -17.96 23.99
CA ALA A 373 35.69 -16.80 23.16
C ALA A 373 35.00 -17.24 21.87
N GLN A 374 35.54 -18.24 21.18
CA GLN A 374 34.93 -18.73 19.92
C GLN A 374 33.55 -19.36 20.14
N ILE A 375 33.34 -20.09 21.24
CA ILE A 375 32.01 -20.61 21.61
C ILE A 375 31.04 -19.48 21.86
N ILE A 376 31.46 -18.43 22.57
CA ILE A 376 30.61 -17.25 22.83
C ILE A 376 30.29 -16.55 21.53
N ILE A 377 31.27 -16.24 20.67
CA ILE A 377 31.09 -15.51 19.41
C ILE A 377 30.14 -16.28 18.47
N ARG A 378 30.22 -17.61 18.48
CA ARG A 378 29.44 -18.48 17.60
C ARG A 378 27.93 -18.35 17.77
N HIS A 379 27.40 -17.88 18.94
CA HIS A 379 25.96 -17.75 19.13
C HIS A 379 25.32 -16.82 18.11
N VAL A 380 26.04 -15.82 17.57
CA VAL A 380 25.54 -14.94 16.52
C VAL A 380 25.21 -15.72 15.25
N GLN A 381 26.14 -16.56 14.79
CA GLN A 381 25.93 -17.42 13.62
C GLN A 381 24.85 -18.48 13.86
N ASP A 382 24.86 -19.10 15.04
CA ASP A 382 23.85 -20.08 15.45
C ASP A 382 22.45 -19.43 15.51
N GLY A 383 22.37 -18.20 15.99
CA GLY A 383 21.14 -17.40 15.97
C GLY A 383 20.62 -17.12 14.56
N ILE A 384 21.51 -16.80 13.62
CA ILE A 384 21.15 -16.62 12.20
C ILE A 384 20.62 -17.91 11.59
N ASN A 385 21.25 -19.05 11.90
CA ASN A 385 20.82 -20.36 11.41
C ASN A 385 19.42 -20.70 11.93
N LEU A 386 19.16 -20.45 13.22
CA LEU A 386 17.82 -20.59 13.81
C LEU A 386 16.81 -19.64 13.18
N ALA A 387 17.16 -18.36 13.01
CA ALA A 387 16.29 -17.37 12.37
C ALA A 387 15.92 -17.75 10.92
N ASN A 388 16.85 -18.37 10.18
CA ASN A 388 16.58 -18.92 8.84
C ASN A 388 15.64 -20.14 8.90
N LYS A 389 15.90 -21.08 9.80
CA LYS A 389 15.07 -22.27 10.01
C LYS A 389 13.62 -21.90 10.34
N TYR A 390 13.42 -20.89 11.18
CA TYR A 390 12.10 -20.40 11.60
C TYR A 390 11.57 -19.26 10.73
N ARG A 391 12.21 -18.95 9.59
CA ARG A 391 11.80 -17.98 8.57
C ARG A 391 11.55 -16.57 9.12
N LEU A 392 12.37 -16.14 10.08
CA LEU A 392 12.29 -14.76 10.55
C LEU A 392 12.63 -13.76 9.44
N PRO A 393 11.97 -12.57 9.43
CA PRO A 393 12.25 -11.54 8.45
C PRO A 393 13.71 -11.09 8.46
N PRO A 394 14.26 -10.65 7.30
CA PRO A 394 15.65 -10.18 7.20
C PRO A 394 15.99 -9.10 8.23
N ARG A 395 15.07 -8.16 8.48
CA ARG A 395 15.27 -7.06 9.42
C ARG A 395 15.44 -7.53 10.88
N ILE A 396 14.78 -8.63 11.28
CA ILE A 396 14.98 -9.24 12.61
C ILE A 396 16.36 -9.92 12.69
N LYS A 397 16.83 -10.51 11.60
CA LYS A 397 18.17 -11.10 11.52
C LYS A 397 19.28 -10.05 11.67
N ASP A 398 19.04 -8.78 11.30
CA ASP A 398 19.99 -7.69 11.51
C ASP A 398 20.26 -7.48 13.01
N PHE A 399 19.25 -7.59 13.88
CA PHE A 399 19.43 -7.50 15.32
C PHE A 399 20.34 -8.61 15.85
N ILE A 400 20.19 -9.83 15.37
CA ILE A 400 21.06 -10.97 15.74
C ILE A 400 22.50 -10.73 15.27
N LYS A 401 22.70 -10.18 14.08
CA LYS A 401 24.04 -9.95 13.52
C LYS A 401 24.77 -8.77 14.13
N GLU A 402 24.05 -7.71 14.46
CA GLU A 402 24.61 -6.37 14.72
C GLU A 402 24.75 -6.06 16.21
N HIS A 403 24.07 -6.80 17.12
CA HIS A 403 24.00 -6.41 18.54
C HIS A 403 25.35 -6.40 19.27
N HIS A 404 26.35 -7.15 18.81
CA HIS A 404 27.71 -7.08 19.33
C HIS A 404 28.67 -6.30 18.42
N GLY A 405 28.26 -5.96 17.19
CA GLY A 405 29.11 -5.27 16.23
C GLY A 405 30.47 -5.94 16.05
N THR A 406 31.53 -5.17 16.25
CA THR A 406 32.92 -5.63 16.20
C THR A 406 33.61 -5.53 17.58
N GLN A 407 32.84 -5.62 18.65
CA GLN A 407 33.37 -5.64 20.01
C GLN A 407 34.18 -6.91 20.28
N ILE A 408 34.93 -6.91 21.38
CA ILE A 408 35.70 -8.08 21.83
C ILE A 408 35.03 -8.77 23.04
N THR A 409 35.21 -10.07 23.18
CA THR A 409 34.85 -10.82 24.39
C THR A 409 35.85 -10.52 25.51
N ARG A 410 35.62 -9.37 26.22
CA ARG A 410 36.58 -8.73 27.13
C ARG A 410 37.08 -9.68 28.24
N TYR A 411 36.17 -10.41 28.86
CA TYR A 411 36.54 -11.33 29.95
C TYR A 411 37.53 -12.39 29.47
N GLN A 412 37.26 -13.02 28.33
CA GLN A 412 38.14 -14.05 27.76
C GLN A 412 39.47 -13.47 27.30
N TYR A 413 39.45 -12.26 26.73
CA TYR A 413 40.68 -11.57 26.34
C TYR A 413 41.51 -11.18 27.55
N SER A 414 40.92 -10.63 28.64
CA SER A 414 41.66 -10.34 29.89
C SER A 414 42.29 -11.58 30.50
N ARG A 415 41.55 -12.69 30.54
CA ARG A 415 42.13 -14.00 31.01
C ARG A 415 43.29 -14.48 30.15
N ALA A 416 43.19 -14.29 28.81
CA ALA A 416 44.31 -14.66 27.93
C ALA A 416 45.55 -13.78 28.19
N LEU A 417 45.35 -12.47 28.42
CA LEU A 417 46.42 -11.55 28.77
C LEU A 417 47.05 -11.87 30.11
N GLU A 418 46.28 -12.22 31.15
CA GLU A 418 46.79 -12.66 32.45
C GLU A 418 47.69 -13.89 32.30
N LYS A 419 47.26 -14.89 31.52
CA LYS A 419 48.07 -16.09 31.22
C LYS A 419 49.36 -15.77 30.44
N ALA A 420 49.33 -14.71 29.64
CA ALA A 420 50.49 -14.24 28.87
C ALA A 420 51.34 -13.22 29.65
N ASN A 421 51.15 -13.08 30.98
CA ASN A 421 51.82 -12.07 31.83
C ASN A 421 51.64 -10.65 31.32
N HIS A 422 50.45 -10.30 30.86
CA HIS A 422 50.03 -9.01 30.26
C HIS A 422 50.83 -8.58 29.01
N ASP A 423 51.45 -9.56 28.33
CA ASP A 423 52.17 -9.34 27.08
C ASP A 423 51.18 -9.38 25.88
N HIS A 424 50.77 -8.15 25.43
CA HIS A 424 49.82 -8.00 24.29
C HIS A 424 50.35 -8.58 22.99
N SER A 425 51.68 -8.74 22.83
CA SER A 425 52.26 -9.28 21.60
C SER A 425 52.01 -10.80 21.42
N LYS A 426 51.69 -11.49 22.51
CA LYS A 426 51.43 -12.95 22.57
C LYS A 426 49.96 -13.31 22.43
N VAL A 427 49.07 -12.34 22.46
CA VAL A 427 47.61 -12.57 22.41
C VAL A 427 47.01 -11.82 21.23
N ASP A 428 46.62 -12.58 20.22
CA ASP A 428 45.93 -12.00 19.06
C ASP A 428 44.51 -11.59 19.45
N ILE A 429 44.26 -10.30 19.51
CA ILE A 429 42.96 -9.69 19.85
C ILE A 429 41.86 -10.06 18.86
N GLU A 430 42.20 -10.34 17.60
CA GLU A 430 41.20 -10.64 16.56
C GLU A 430 40.52 -11.99 16.81
N LEU A 431 41.15 -12.91 17.55
CA LEU A 431 40.54 -14.18 17.97
C LEU A 431 39.37 -13.96 18.97
N PHE A 432 39.32 -12.83 19.61
CA PHE A 432 38.31 -12.46 20.61
C PHE A 432 37.27 -11.48 20.08
N ARG A 433 37.40 -11.08 18.79
CA ARG A 433 36.54 -10.05 18.16
C ARG A 433 35.32 -10.68 17.48
N TYR A 434 34.15 -10.09 17.70
CA TYR A 434 32.96 -10.41 16.92
C TYR A 434 33.14 -9.99 15.45
N PRO A 435 32.68 -10.80 14.49
CA PRO A 435 32.91 -10.54 13.06
C PRO A 435 32.10 -9.35 12.50
N GLY A 436 31.15 -8.84 13.28
CA GLY A 436 30.28 -7.77 12.85
C GLY A 436 29.08 -8.26 12.00
N PRO A 437 28.42 -7.35 11.29
CA PRO A 437 28.74 -5.94 11.10
C PRO A 437 28.42 -5.07 12.32
N LYS A 438 28.99 -3.83 12.36
CA LYS A 438 28.57 -2.78 13.30
C LYS A 438 27.11 -2.43 13.07
N PRO A 439 26.35 -1.95 14.09
CA PRO A 439 24.98 -1.48 13.95
C PRO A 439 24.82 -0.48 12.81
N ARG A 440 23.79 -0.67 11.98
CA ARG A 440 23.49 0.15 10.81
C ARG A 440 22.21 0.97 10.94
N SER A 441 21.51 0.82 12.05
CA SER A 441 20.31 1.60 12.36
C SER A 441 20.26 1.99 13.82
N LYS A 442 19.42 2.98 14.14
CA LYS A 442 19.18 3.41 15.54
C LYS A 442 18.67 2.24 16.40
N GLU A 443 17.78 1.42 15.84
CA GLU A 443 17.18 0.28 16.54
C GLU A 443 18.22 -0.76 16.94
N THR A 444 19.09 -1.17 16.02
CA THR A 444 20.13 -2.18 16.33
C THR A 444 21.21 -1.62 17.25
N ALA A 445 21.52 -0.30 17.16
CA ALA A 445 22.42 0.36 18.10
C ALA A 445 21.84 0.40 19.52
N LEU A 446 20.55 0.68 19.65
CA LEU A 446 19.89 0.69 20.97
C LEU A 446 19.95 -0.69 21.63
N VAL A 447 19.85 -1.78 20.85
CA VAL A 447 20.00 -3.14 21.39
C VAL A 447 21.40 -3.38 21.89
N MET A 448 22.45 -3.04 21.13
CA MET A 448 23.84 -3.15 21.57
C MET A 448 24.08 -2.43 22.90
N LEU A 449 23.58 -1.18 23.00
CA LEU A 449 23.73 -0.37 24.20
C LEU A 449 22.94 -0.92 25.39
N ALA A 450 21.71 -1.39 25.14
CA ALA A 450 20.82 -1.92 26.17
C ALA A 450 21.33 -3.26 26.72
N ASP A 451 21.81 -4.14 25.85
CA ASP A 451 22.43 -5.41 26.21
C ASP A 451 23.65 -5.19 27.13
N GLY A 452 24.57 -4.30 26.71
CA GLY A 452 25.73 -3.96 27.52
C GLY A 452 25.36 -3.32 28.87
N CYS A 453 24.37 -2.45 28.92
CA CYS A 453 23.91 -1.81 30.17
C CYS A 453 23.21 -2.80 31.10
N GLU A 454 22.34 -3.68 30.58
CA GLU A 454 21.66 -4.70 31.39
C GLU A 454 22.66 -5.71 31.96
N ALA A 455 23.52 -6.27 31.11
CA ALA A 455 24.51 -7.24 31.53
C ALA A 455 25.44 -6.70 32.62
N ARG A 456 25.87 -5.45 32.48
CA ARG A 456 26.73 -4.81 33.47
C ARG A 456 25.99 -4.43 34.74
N ALA A 457 24.75 -3.90 34.63
CA ALA A 457 23.93 -3.60 35.81
C ALA A 457 23.61 -4.85 36.64
N ARG A 458 23.37 -5.97 35.98
CA ARG A 458 23.17 -7.26 36.65
C ARG A 458 24.43 -7.77 37.35
N ALA A 459 25.62 -7.56 36.77
CA ALA A 459 26.89 -7.98 37.34
C ALA A 459 27.36 -7.10 38.51
N GLU A 460 27.24 -5.79 38.40
CA GLU A 460 27.76 -4.79 39.37
C GLU A 460 26.75 -4.41 40.48
N ILE A 461 25.44 -4.66 40.25
CA ILE A 461 24.33 -4.33 41.17
C ILE A 461 24.48 -2.91 41.73
N PRO A 462 24.24 -1.86 40.92
CA PRO A 462 24.44 -0.48 41.32
C PRO A 462 23.59 -0.14 42.55
N LYS A 463 24.21 0.49 43.58
CA LYS A 463 23.55 0.77 44.86
C LYS A 463 22.90 2.15 44.89
N THR A 464 23.41 3.08 44.08
CA THR A 464 22.93 4.46 44.01
C THR A 464 22.49 4.83 42.59
N SER A 465 21.69 5.88 42.46
CA SER A 465 21.33 6.45 41.16
C SER A 465 22.54 6.91 40.37
N ASP A 466 23.55 7.47 41.07
CA ASP A 466 24.78 7.95 40.44
C ASP A 466 25.64 6.81 39.92
N ASP A 467 25.71 5.68 40.64
CA ASP A 467 26.39 4.48 40.15
C ASP A 467 25.77 4.01 38.83
N LEU A 468 24.43 4.00 38.75
CA LEU A 468 23.70 3.59 37.55
C LEU A 468 23.94 4.58 36.39
N VAL A 469 23.90 5.89 36.65
CA VAL A 469 24.21 6.92 35.64
C VAL A 469 25.62 6.72 35.08
N ASN A 470 26.61 6.54 35.97
CA ASN A 470 28.00 6.33 35.56
C ASN A 470 28.19 5.02 34.77
N LEU A 471 27.51 3.96 35.16
CA LEU A 471 27.50 2.69 34.45
C LEU A 471 26.98 2.87 33.01
N VAL A 472 25.78 3.41 32.84
CA VAL A 472 25.16 3.65 31.53
C VAL A 472 26.08 4.53 30.67
N LYS A 473 26.54 5.67 31.23
CA LYS A 473 27.45 6.58 30.53
C LYS A 473 28.72 5.86 30.04
N SER A 474 29.35 5.04 30.88
CA SER A 474 30.58 4.33 30.51
C SER A 474 30.41 3.36 29.34
N ILE A 475 29.24 2.72 29.20
CA ILE A 475 28.92 1.83 28.06
C ILE A 475 28.74 2.65 26.77
N PHE A 476 28.00 3.78 26.85
CA PHE A 476 27.82 4.65 25.71
C PHE A 476 29.15 5.25 25.22
N ASP A 477 29.95 5.78 26.13
CA ASP A 477 31.26 6.35 25.83
C ASP A 477 32.19 5.29 25.19
N TYR A 478 32.17 4.07 25.71
CA TYR A 478 32.93 2.95 25.14
C TYR A 478 32.48 2.63 23.70
N CYS A 479 31.18 2.43 23.46
CA CYS A 479 30.66 2.10 22.12
C CYS A 479 30.93 3.23 21.12
N GLN A 480 30.87 4.49 21.57
CA GLN A 480 31.17 5.64 20.76
C GLN A 480 32.67 5.72 20.44
N LYS A 481 33.54 5.53 21.42
CA LYS A 481 35.01 5.54 21.25
C LYS A 481 35.49 4.44 20.31
N GLU A 482 34.89 3.25 20.37
CA GLU A 482 35.19 2.13 19.48
C GLU A 482 34.54 2.28 18.09
N GLY A 483 33.85 3.39 17.83
CA GLY A 483 33.19 3.69 16.57
C GLY A 483 32.08 2.69 16.22
N GLN A 484 31.47 2.03 17.22
CA GLN A 484 30.40 1.04 16.97
C GLN A 484 29.12 1.70 16.45
N LEU A 485 28.92 3.01 16.72
CA LEU A 485 27.72 3.76 16.38
C LEU A 485 27.84 4.56 15.07
N ASP A 486 29.00 4.52 14.40
CA ASP A 486 29.31 5.39 13.24
C ASP A 486 28.35 5.23 12.04
N LYS A 487 27.71 4.07 11.91
CA LYS A 487 26.82 3.76 10.79
C LYS A 487 25.32 3.93 11.11
N THR A 488 24.97 4.49 12.28
CA THR A 488 23.61 4.43 12.82
C THR A 488 22.77 5.69 12.58
N ASN A 489 23.33 6.77 12.07
CA ASN A 489 22.68 8.08 11.96
C ASN A 489 22.09 8.60 13.29
N MET A 490 22.60 8.16 14.45
CA MET A 490 22.22 8.67 15.74
C MET A 490 22.86 10.04 15.96
N THR A 491 22.06 11.01 16.40
CA THR A 491 22.56 12.33 16.78
C THR A 491 23.00 12.35 18.24
N LEU A 492 23.80 13.36 18.64
CA LEU A 492 24.14 13.57 20.04
C LEU A 492 22.91 13.74 20.93
N LYS A 493 21.83 14.32 20.37
CA LYS A 493 20.53 14.42 21.06
C LYS A 493 19.91 13.06 21.30
N ASP A 494 19.94 12.18 20.29
CA ASP A 494 19.42 10.81 20.41
C ASP A 494 20.19 10.03 21.48
N LEU A 495 21.52 10.14 21.51
CA LEU A 495 22.34 9.47 22.51
C LEU A 495 21.99 9.93 23.93
N ARG A 496 21.83 11.24 24.16
CA ARG A 496 21.45 11.78 25.47
C ARG A 496 20.07 11.28 25.90
N LEU A 497 19.07 11.35 25.02
CA LEU A 497 17.72 10.88 25.32
C LEU A 497 17.68 9.37 25.58
N ALA A 498 18.48 8.58 24.86
CA ALA A 498 18.61 7.15 25.10
C ALA A 498 19.25 6.84 26.45
N GLN A 499 20.32 7.57 26.84
CA GLN A 499 20.94 7.44 28.18
C GLN A 499 19.95 7.74 29.30
N GLU A 500 19.23 8.86 29.21
CA GLU A 500 18.19 9.24 30.19
C GLU A 500 17.11 8.15 30.32
N SER A 501 16.65 7.61 29.17
CA SER A 501 15.67 6.53 29.14
C SER A 501 16.19 5.23 29.77
N PHE A 502 17.45 4.87 29.48
CA PHE A 502 18.07 3.66 30.05
C PHE A 502 18.21 3.76 31.56
N VAL A 503 18.73 4.88 32.08
CA VAL A 503 18.83 5.13 33.52
C VAL A 503 17.46 4.99 34.18
N LYS A 504 16.44 5.65 33.63
CA LYS A 504 15.07 5.60 34.16
C LYS A 504 14.51 4.17 34.18
N THR A 505 14.69 3.41 33.10
CA THR A 505 14.13 2.06 32.99
C THR A 505 14.87 1.07 33.90
N LEU A 506 16.20 1.15 33.95
CA LEU A 506 17.01 0.31 34.82
C LEU A 506 16.78 0.63 36.30
N SER A 507 16.63 1.89 36.69
CA SER A 507 16.31 2.25 38.08
C SER A 507 15.00 1.64 38.57
N ASN A 508 13.99 1.55 37.68
CA ASN A 508 12.72 0.90 37.98
C ASN A 508 12.85 -0.64 38.11
N THR A 509 13.84 -1.23 37.47
CA THR A 509 14.07 -2.69 37.48
C THR A 509 14.88 -3.12 38.73
N TYR A 510 15.84 -2.31 39.17
CA TYR A 510 16.75 -2.60 40.26
C TYR A 510 16.39 -1.85 41.55
N HIS A 511 15.10 -1.70 41.87
CA HIS A 511 14.68 -1.14 43.16
C HIS A 511 15.21 -1.94 44.34
N PRO A 512 15.71 -1.30 45.41
CA PRO A 512 16.10 -2.02 46.64
C PRO A 512 14.91 -2.78 47.18
N ARG A 513 15.05 -4.09 47.32
CA ARG A 513 14.03 -4.94 47.96
C ARG A 513 14.02 -4.64 49.45
N ILE A 514 12.81 -4.48 50.02
CA ILE A 514 12.63 -4.42 51.47
C ILE A 514 13.15 -5.74 52.02
N GLN A 515 14.20 -5.67 52.90
CA GLN A 515 14.61 -6.84 53.63
C GLN A 515 13.55 -7.15 54.68
N TYR A 516 12.88 -8.29 54.50
CA TYR A 516 12.00 -8.80 55.56
C TYR A 516 12.86 -9.15 56.73
N PRO A 517 12.46 -8.78 58.01
CA PRO A 517 13.17 -9.19 59.21
C PRO A 517 13.22 -10.71 59.27
N GLU A 518 14.39 -11.27 59.51
CA GLU A 518 14.49 -12.70 59.83
C GLU A 518 13.65 -13.00 61.09
N GLU A 519 12.66 -13.86 60.99
CA GLU A 519 11.96 -14.38 62.17
C GLU A 519 13.00 -15.13 63.01
N LYS A 520 13.35 -14.55 64.17
CA LYS A 520 14.17 -15.26 65.17
C LYS A 520 13.36 -16.48 65.63
N PRO A 521 13.94 -17.71 65.55
CA PRO A 521 13.26 -18.90 66.04
C PRO A 521 12.93 -18.70 67.55
N GLU A 522 11.67 -18.86 67.89
CA GLU A 522 11.21 -18.85 69.28
C GLU A 522 12.05 -19.83 70.12
N GLN A 523 12.78 -19.31 71.07
CA GLN A 523 13.42 -20.16 72.10
C GLN A 523 12.33 -20.85 72.89
N LYS A 524 12.09 -22.16 72.61
CA LYS A 524 11.28 -22.99 73.47
C LYS A 524 11.88 -22.97 74.87
N SER A 525 11.26 -22.22 75.81
CA SER A 525 11.58 -22.28 77.24
C SER A 525 11.36 -23.73 77.70
N LYS A 526 12.45 -24.39 78.11
CA LYS A 526 12.40 -25.62 78.84
C LYS A 526 11.85 -25.28 80.22
N SER A 527 10.64 -25.70 80.54
CA SER A 527 10.14 -25.86 81.89
C SER A 527 10.23 -27.30 82.29
#